data_1c1814c2eee592297e209cf0fb5382a6
#
_entry.id   1c1814c2eee592297e209cf0fb5382a6
#
_cell.length_a   1.000
_cell.length_b   1.000
_cell.length_c   1.000
_cell.angle_alpha   90.00
_cell.angle_beta   90.00
_cell.angle_gamma   90.00
#
_symmetry.space_group_name_H-M   'P 1'
#
loop_
_entity.id
_entity.type
_entity.pdbx_description
1 polymer ?
#
loop_
_entity_poly.entity_id
_entity_poly.type
_entity_poly.pdbx_seq_one_letter_code
_entity_poly.pdbx_strand_id
1 'polypeptide(L)'
;RTLTASDSEALEQVRQFFRNYAGWLGVDLSYQNFGQEMATLPGAYAAPQGRLFFAEVGGRPAGCVGVRPLPDSEGVCEMKRLYVDPDARGRGLGRQLALQAIKAAQALGYRRILLDTLPMMRIAVKLYRELGFTEAPAYYPTPIEGTIFLTLDLSQWCEGAVCNENLFHLFDDNRAWSQQMQQIDGGLFGKLAQLQNPEYLWIGCSDSRVPANQIVGLLPGEVFVHRNIANVVVHTDLNCLAVIQYAVDVLKVKHIMVVGHYGCGGVKAALDRDRVGLVDLWLRHVQDVHLRHVNKVDGLPRELRHDRLCELNVIEQVANVAQTIVVQDAWQRGQCLTVHGWIYGLKDGLIRDLGLNLSRSEDLLPRYAAALEALEC
;
A
#
# COMPACT_ATOMS: atom_id res chain seq x y z
N ARG A 1 -7.55 25.12 -19.15
CA ARG A 1 -7.23 25.66 -20.48
C ARG A 1 -5.85 26.32 -20.52
N THR A 2 -5.27 26.41 -21.69
CA THR A 2 -4.05 27.21 -21.91
C THR A 2 -4.40 28.69 -22.10
N LEU A 3 -3.61 29.59 -21.52
CA LEU A 3 -3.79 31.03 -21.66
C LEU A 3 -2.85 31.63 -22.73
N THR A 4 -3.36 32.67 -23.36
CA THR A 4 -2.61 33.54 -24.32
C THR A 4 -2.61 34.96 -23.82
N ALA A 5 -1.88 35.87 -24.52
CA ALA A 5 -1.82 37.28 -24.15
C ALA A 5 -3.19 38.00 -24.24
N SER A 6 -4.15 37.44 -25.01
CA SER A 6 -5.49 37.99 -25.13
C SER A 6 -6.44 37.63 -23.97
N ASP A 7 -6.06 36.68 -23.10
CA ASP A 7 -6.88 36.23 -21.96
C ASP A 7 -6.69 37.14 -20.72
N SER A 8 -6.89 38.45 -20.86
CA SER A 8 -6.53 39.47 -19.86
C SER A 8 -7.16 39.23 -18.48
N GLU A 9 -8.42 38.85 -18.41
CA GLU A 9 -9.12 38.53 -17.15
C GLU A 9 -8.52 37.30 -16.44
N ALA A 10 -8.30 36.24 -17.17
CA ALA A 10 -7.67 35.03 -16.60
C ALA A 10 -6.21 35.26 -16.20
N LEU A 11 -5.47 36.08 -16.92
CA LEU A 11 -4.12 36.48 -16.54
C LEU A 11 -4.10 37.27 -15.24
N GLU A 12 -5.10 38.12 -14.97
CA GLU A 12 -5.18 38.81 -13.68
C GLU A 12 -5.48 37.83 -12.54
N GLN A 13 -6.31 36.84 -12.76
CA GLN A 13 -6.52 35.76 -11.79
C GLN A 13 -5.22 34.97 -11.52
N VAL A 14 -4.45 34.66 -12.56
CA VAL A 14 -3.13 34.02 -12.38
C VAL A 14 -2.17 34.92 -11.59
N ARG A 15 -2.16 36.25 -11.83
CA ARG A 15 -1.38 37.16 -10.99
C ARG A 15 -1.80 37.07 -9.52
N GLN A 16 -3.09 37.00 -9.27
CA GLN A 16 -3.59 36.83 -7.90
C GLN A 16 -3.14 35.51 -7.29
N PHE A 17 -3.18 34.39 -8.04
CA PHE A 17 -2.66 33.08 -7.58
C PHE A 17 -1.17 33.11 -7.26
N PHE A 18 -0.37 33.81 -8.06
CA PHE A 18 1.06 33.98 -7.81
C PHE A 18 1.33 34.81 -6.54
N ARG A 19 0.54 35.91 -6.31
CA ARG A 19 0.60 36.65 -5.04
C ARG A 19 0.22 35.80 -3.83
N ASN A 20 -0.87 35.04 -3.95
CA ASN A 20 -1.32 34.14 -2.90
C ASN A 20 -0.28 33.06 -2.58
N TYR A 21 0.35 32.52 -3.63
CA TYR A 21 1.44 31.54 -3.49
C TYR A 21 2.65 32.16 -2.76
N ALA A 22 3.11 33.31 -3.17
CA ALA A 22 4.23 34.02 -2.54
C ALA A 22 3.93 34.36 -1.07
N GLY A 23 2.72 34.86 -0.79
CA GLY A 23 2.27 35.17 0.56
C GLY A 23 2.18 33.95 1.46
N TRP A 24 1.71 32.82 0.92
CA TRP A 24 1.64 31.57 1.66
C TRP A 24 3.02 30.96 1.96
N LEU A 25 3.97 31.09 1.02
CA LEU A 25 5.35 30.63 1.24
C LEU A 25 6.06 31.42 2.34
N GLY A 26 5.71 32.67 2.53
CA GLY A 26 6.36 33.56 3.50
C GLY A 26 7.84 33.88 3.21
N VAL A 27 8.31 33.69 1.96
CA VAL A 27 9.68 33.90 1.52
C VAL A 27 9.72 34.97 0.42
N ASP A 28 10.80 35.76 0.39
CA ASP A 28 11.04 36.74 -0.68
C ASP A 28 11.45 35.99 -1.96
N LEU A 29 10.66 36.16 -3.02
CA LEU A 29 10.91 35.57 -4.34
C LEU A 29 11.62 36.58 -5.31
N SER A 30 12.11 37.70 -4.83
CA SER A 30 12.80 38.71 -5.65
C SER A 30 14.02 38.17 -6.39
N TYR A 31 14.73 37.21 -5.79
CA TYR A 31 15.87 36.51 -6.40
C TYR A 31 15.51 35.71 -7.66
N GLN A 32 14.22 35.39 -7.87
CA GLN A 32 13.68 34.73 -9.08
C GLN A 32 13.11 35.74 -10.10
N ASN A 33 13.36 37.04 -9.95
CA ASN A 33 12.78 38.10 -10.78
C ASN A 33 11.23 38.10 -10.75
N PHE A 34 10.61 37.74 -9.62
CA PHE A 34 9.17 37.57 -9.46
C PHE A 34 8.37 38.85 -9.88
N GLY A 35 8.86 40.04 -9.57
CA GLY A 35 8.20 41.28 -9.96
C GLY A 35 8.11 41.44 -11.48
N GLN A 36 9.17 41.15 -12.22
CA GLN A 36 9.19 41.20 -13.68
C GLN A 36 8.31 40.09 -14.29
N GLU A 37 8.35 38.90 -13.74
CA GLU A 37 7.48 37.80 -14.14
C GLU A 37 6.00 38.19 -14.05
N MET A 38 5.59 38.82 -12.95
CA MET A 38 4.23 39.29 -12.72
C MET A 38 3.82 40.41 -13.72
N ALA A 39 4.71 41.30 -14.03
CA ALA A 39 4.44 42.45 -14.93
C ALA A 39 4.28 41.99 -16.39
N THR A 40 4.99 40.96 -16.81
CA THR A 40 5.08 40.54 -18.21
C THR A 40 4.20 39.32 -18.57
N LEU A 41 3.41 38.76 -17.65
CA LEU A 41 2.58 37.58 -17.93
C LEU A 41 1.75 37.74 -19.22
N PRO A 42 1.71 36.70 -20.10
CA PRO A 42 2.30 35.37 -19.94
C PRO A 42 3.81 35.28 -20.14
N GLY A 43 4.49 36.29 -20.69
CA GLY A 43 5.94 36.39 -20.79
C GLY A 43 6.65 35.13 -21.27
N ALA A 44 7.56 34.61 -20.48
CA ALA A 44 8.29 33.37 -20.79
C ALA A 44 7.37 32.10 -20.84
N TYR A 45 6.15 32.20 -20.37
CA TYR A 45 5.15 31.14 -20.48
C TYR A 45 4.32 31.22 -21.78
N ALA A 46 4.58 32.18 -22.64
CA ALA A 46 3.89 32.32 -23.92
C ALA A 46 4.37 31.29 -24.96
N ALA A 47 3.47 30.95 -25.93
CA ALA A 47 3.87 30.23 -27.11
C ALA A 47 4.94 31.04 -27.92
N PRO A 48 5.87 30.38 -28.67
CA PRO A 48 5.86 28.94 -28.96
C PRO A 48 6.55 28.07 -27.90
N GLN A 49 7.45 28.63 -27.09
CA GLN A 49 8.31 27.84 -26.20
C GLN A 49 7.73 27.57 -24.81
N GLY A 50 6.78 28.40 -24.35
CA GLY A 50 6.14 28.28 -23.05
C GLY A 50 4.66 27.87 -23.13
N ARG A 51 4.10 27.53 -21.98
CA ARG A 51 2.65 27.34 -21.78
C ARG A 51 2.26 27.78 -20.37
N LEU A 52 1.12 28.49 -20.30
CA LEU A 52 0.50 28.88 -19.03
C LEU A 52 -0.89 28.22 -18.97
N PHE A 53 -1.12 27.39 -17.96
CA PHE A 53 -2.39 26.71 -17.75
C PHE A 53 -3.17 27.37 -16.63
N PHE A 54 -4.47 27.49 -16.85
CA PHE A 54 -5.44 28.00 -15.89
C PHE A 54 -6.59 26.99 -15.75
N ALA A 55 -6.95 26.68 -14.52
CA ALA A 55 -8.01 25.75 -14.19
C ALA A 55 -9.17 26.46 -13.49
N GLU A 56 -10.38 26.04 -13.84
CA GLU A 56 -11.65 26.45 -13.23
C GLU A 56 -12.42 25.23 -12.74
N VAL A 57 -13.10 25.37 -11.62
CA VAL A 57 -14.03 24.36 -11.08
C VAL A 57 -15.36 25.03 -10.80
N GLY A 58 -16.42 24.56 -11.48
CA GLY A 58 -17.75 25.18 -11.36
C GLY A 58 -17.79 26.64 -11.78
N GLY A 59 -17.00 27.03 -12.78
CA GLY A 59 -16.88 28.42 -13.27
C GLY A 59 -16.09 29.37 -12.36
N ARG A 60 -15.42 28.84 -11.33
CA ARG A 60 -14.55 29.64 -10.42
C ARG A 60 -13.08 29.32 -10.67
N PRO A 61 -12.20 30.33 -10.66
CA PRO A 61 -10.75 30.15 -10.70
C PRO A 61 -10.29 29.18 -9.62
N ALA A 62 -9.51 28.15 -9.99
CA ALA A 62 -9.16 27.06 -9.09
C ALA A 62 -7.67 26.72 -9.03
N GLY A 63 -6.87 27.15 -10.03
CA GLY A 63 -5.44 26.91 -10.01
C GLY A 63 -4.73 27.25 -11.31
N CYS A 64 -3.41 27.17 -11.30
CA CYS A 64 -2.58 27.41 -12.47
C CYS A 64 -1.26 26.63 -12.40
N VAL A 65 -0.58 26.54 -13.57
CA VAL A 65 0.81 26.06 -13.67
C VAL A 65 1.42 26.64 -14.95
N GLY A 66 2.71 26.95 -14.91
CA GLY A 66 3.47 27.42 -16.08
C GLY A 66 4.60 26.46 -16.48
N VAL A 67 4.87 26.39 -17.79
CA VAL A 67 6.07 25.78 -18.38
C VAL A 67 6.79 26.85 -19.16
N ARG A 68 8.10 27.01 -18.91
CA ARG A 68 8.95 27.99 -19.61
C ARG A 68 10.29 27.36 -20.00
N PRO A 69 10.96 27.83 -21.04
CA PRO A 69 12.32 27.39 -21.34
C PRO A 69 13.24 27.70 -20.16
N LEU A 70 14.22 26.85 -19.91
CA LEU A 70 15.30 27.14 -18.99
C LEU A 70 16.39 27.91 -19.78
N PRO A 71 16.78 29.14 -19.38
CA PRO A 71 17.84 29.87 -20.06
C PRO A 71 19.14 29.04 -20.14
N ASP A 72 19.87 29.19 -21.22
CA ASP A 72 21.18 28.54 -21.47
C ASP A 72 21.17 26.98 -21.43
N SER A 73 19.98 26.37 -21.58
CA SER A 73 19.82 24.91 -21.52
C SER A 73 18.94 24.39 -22.65
N GLU A 74 19.56 24.00 -23.79
CA GLU A 74 18.83 23.49 -24.96
C GLU A 74 18.07 22.21 -24.65
N GLY A 75 16.80 22.17 -25.03
CA GLY A 75 15.92 21.02 -24.82
C GLY A 75 15.49 20.79 -23.36
N VAL A 76 15.67 21.80 -22.50
CA VAL A 76 15.26 21.75 -21.09
C VAL A 76 14.26 22.87 -20.80
N CYS A 77 13.19 22.53 -20.06
CA CYS A 77 12.22 23.50 -19.58
C CYS A 77 12.06 23.42 -18.06
N GLU A 78 11.38 24.39 -17.51
CA GLU A 78 11.07 24.47 -16.09
C GLU A 78 9.56 24.55 -15.88
N MET A 79 9.04 23.72 -14.96
CA MET A 79 7.68 23.86 -14.44
C MET A 79 7.70 24.82 -13.25
N LYS A 80 6.91 25.87 -13.31
CA LYS A 80 6.82 26.89 -12.27
C LYS A 80 5.39 27.15 -11.85
N ARG A 81 5.25 27.65 -10.63
CA ARG A 81 4.02 28.24 -10.12
C ARG A 81 2.81 27.29 -10.15
N LEU A 82 3.04 26.00 -9.87
CA LEU A 82 1.92 25.09 -9.63
C LEU A 82 1.18 25.54 -8.36
N TYR A 83 0.00 26.06 -8.54
CA TYR A 83 -0.86 26.52 -7.45
C TYR A 83 -2.26 25.97 -7.58
N VAL A 84 -2.84 25.53 -6.46
CA VAL A 84 -4.25 25.14 -6.35
C VAL A 84 -4.86 25.93 -5.22
N ASP A 85 -5.95 26.61 -5.52
CA ASP A 85 -6.74 27.36 -4.54
C ASP A 85 -7.15 26.45 -3.37
N PRO A 86 -7.07 26.90 -2.11
CA PRO A 86 -7.43 26.11 -0.94
C PRO A 86 -8.80 25.42 -1.05
N ASP A 87 -9.82 26.10 -1.59
CA ASP A 87 -11.19 25.58 -1.73
C ASP A 87 -11.31 24.50 -2.83
N ALA A 88 -10.32 24.40 -3.73
CA ALA A 88 -10.27 23.40 -4.80
C ALA A 88 -9.34 22.22 -4.49
N ARG A 89 -8.66 22.20 -3.33
CA ARG A 89 -7.75 21.12 -2.93
C ARG A 89 -8.49 19.82 -2.63
N GLY A 90 -7.77 18.71 -2.56
CA GLY A 90 -8.33 17.38 -2.28
C GLY A 90 -9.08 16.72 -3.44
N ARG A 91 -9.21 17.38 -4.60
CA ARG A 91 -9.93 16.90 -5.79
C ARG A 91 -9.01 16.45 -6.94
N GLY A 92 -7.72 16.25 -6.68
CA GLY A 92 -6.75 15.81 -7.69
C GLY A 92 -6.30 16.90 -8.68
N LEU A 93 -6.75 18.15 -8.52
CA LEU A 93 -6.47 19.23 -9.48
C LEU A 93 -4.97 19.53 -9.64
N GLY A 94 -4.19 19.48 -8.55
CA GLY A 94 -2.74 19.66 -8.60
C GLY A 94 -2.04 18.63 -9.49
N ARG A 95 -2.47 17.36 -9.42
CA ARG A 95 -1.98 16.28 -10.29
C ARG A 95 -2.35 16.53 -11.75
N GLN A 96 -3.58 16.94 -12.02
CA GLN A 96 -4.04 17.23 -13.37
C GLN A 96 -3.24 18.38 -13.99
N LEU A 97 -2.99 19.48 -13.25
CA LEU A 97 -2.17 20.61 -13.71
C LEU A 97 -0.73 20.19 -13.98
N ALA A 98 -0.11 19.44 -13.09
CA ALA A 98 1.25 18.92 -13.27
C ALA A 98 1.35 18.01 -14.52
N LEU A 99 0.39 17.11 -14.73
CA LEU A 99 0.31 16.27 -15.92
C LEU A 99 0.17 17.10 -17.21
N GLN A 100 -0.65 18.14 -17.20
CA GLN A 100 -0.80 19.04 -18.34
C GLN A 100 0.53 19.77 -18.65
N ALA A 101 1.28 20.19 -17.63
CA ALA A 101 2.59 20.80 -17.80
C ALA A 101 3.60 19.82 -18.42
N ILE A 102 3.64 18.58 -17.94
CA ILE A 102 4.53 17.53 -18.48
C ILE A 102 4.21 17.22 -19.94
N LYS A 103 2.93 17.01 -20.28
CA LYS A 103 2.47 16.76 -21.65
C LYS A 103 2.81 17.93 -22.58
N ALA A 104 2.61 19.15 -22.11
CA ALA A 104 2.95 20.33 -22.88
C ALA A 104 4.45 20.41 -23.13
N ALA A 105 5.28 20.14 -22.13
CA ALA A 105 6.73 20.11 -22.29
C ALA A 105 7.18 19.08 -23.35
N GLN A 106 6.60 17.87 -23.33
CA GLN A 106 6.85 16.87 -24.40
C GLN A 106 6.41 17.38 -25.78
N ALA A 107 5.18 17.90 -25.89
CA ALA A 107 4.65 18.40 -27.15
C ALA A 107 5.45 19.60 -27.72
N LEU A 108 6.13 20.35 -26.86
CA LEU A 108 7.06 21.43 -27.23
C LEU A 108 8.46 20.92 -27.63
N GLY A 109 8.72 19.60 -27.53
CA GLY A 109 9.98 18.98 -27.90
C GLY A 109 11.07 19.06 -26.84
N TYR A 110 10.74 19.40 -25.60
CA TYR A 110 11.70 19.37 -24.50
C TYR A 110 12.06 17.90 -24.14
N ARG A 111 13.34 17.71 -23.83
CA ARG A 111 13.85 16.38 -23.39
C ARG A 111 13.78 16.22 -21.88
N ARG A 112 13.86 17.31 -21.14
CA ARG A 112 13.80 17.31 -19.66
C ARG A 112 12.97 18.46 -19.16
N ILE A 113 12.26 18.23 -18.06
CA ILE A 113 11.57 19.25 -17.28
C ILE A 113 12.12 19.27 -15.88
N LEU A 114 12.45 20.45 -15.38
CA LEU A 114 12.94 20.70 -14.03
C LEU A 114 11.89 21.45 -13.22
N LEU A 115 12.02 21.38 -11.93
CA LEU A 115 11.30 22.21 -10.97
C LEU A 115 12.10 22.35 -9.67
N ASP A 116 11.79 23.38 -8.90
CA ASP A 116 12.22 23.53 -7.51
C ASP A 116 11.02 23.52 -6.56
N THR A 117 11.25 23.05 -5.34
CA THR A 117 10.24 23.01 -4.28
C THR A 117 10.90 23.08 -2.89
N LEU A 118 10.11 23.27 -1.85
CA LEU A 118 10.62 23.35 -0.48
C LEU A 118 10.25 22.10 0.34
N PRO A 119 11.07 21.68 1.29
CA PRO A 119 10.80 20.50 2.14
C PRO A 119 9.46 20.59 2.88
N MET A 120 9.03 21.78 3.24
CA MET A 120 7.74 22.02 3.90
C MET A 120 6.54 21.71 3.00
N MET A 121 6.72 21.69 1.68
CA MET A 121 5.69 21.39 0.69
C MET A 121 5.52 19.89 0.47
N ARG A 122 5.37 19.12 1.53
CA ARG A 122 5.36 17.62 1.53
C ARG A 122 4.40 17.02 0.50
N ILE A 123 3.21 17.62 0.33
CA ILE A 123 2.20 17.14 -0.63
C ILE A 123 2.70 17.34 -2.07
N ALA A 124 3.32 18.48 -2.39
CA ALA A 124 3.86 18.75 -3.71
C ALA A 124 5.09 17.86 -4.00
N VAL A 125 6.00 17.70 -3.05
CA VAL A 125 7.16 16.79 -3.17
C VAL A 125 6.69 15.36 -3.45
N LYS A 126 5.69 14.87 -2.70
CA LYS A 126 5.09 13.55 -2.92
C LYS A 126 4.50 13.45 -4.34
N LEU A 127 3.70 14.43 -4.75
CA LEU A 127 3.10 14.49 -6.09
C LEU A 127 4.16 14.42 -7.20
N TYR A 128 5.23 15.21 -7.11
CA TYR A 128 6.27 15.21 -8.13
C TYR A 128 7.01 13.89 -8.22
N ARG A 129 7.32 13.27 -7.07
CA ARG A 129 7.92 11.93 -7.05
C ARG A 129 6.99 10.88 -7.65
N GLU A 130 5.69 10.92 -7.37
CA GLU A 130 4.67 10.04 -7.99
C GLU A 130 4.54 10.25 -9.51
N LEU A 131 4.90 11.42 -10.03
CA LEU A 131 4.93 11.71 -11.46
C LEU A 131 6.25 11.30 -12.12
N GLY A 132 7.21 10.76 -11.37
CA GLY A 132 8.49 10.25 -11.86
C GLY A 132 9.64 11.25 -11.76
N PHE A 133 9.45 12.38 -11.11
CA PHE A 133 10.56 13.32 -10.85
C PHE A 133 11.56 12.73 -9.87
N THR A 134 12.84 12.87 -10.17
CA THR A 134 13.99 12.48 -9.33
C THR A 134 14.80 13.68 -8.91
N GLU A 135 15.61 13.58 -7.87
CA GLU A 135 16.46 14.67 -7.40
C GLU A 135 17.48 15.07 -8.46
N ALA A 136 17.72 16.36 -8.56
CA ALA A 136 18.66 16.99 -9.48
C ALA A 136 19.60 17.94 -8.73
N PRO A 137 20.81 18.19 -9.27
CA PRO A 137 21.64 19.27 -8.79
C PRO A 137 20.92 20.63 -8.93
N ALA A 138 21.27 21.57 -8.04
CA ALA A 138 20.78 22.93 -8.16
C ALA A 138 21.16 23.54 -9.53
N TYR A 139 20.19 24.04 -10.26
CA TYR A 139 20.38 24.62 -11.58
C TYR A 139 20.35 26.15 -11.55
N TYR A 140 20.18 26.73 -10.37
CA TYR A 140 20.39 28.16 -10.08
C TYR A 140 20.73 28.34 -8.59
N PRO A 141 21.43 29.44 -8.21
CA PRO A 141 21.68 29.74 -6.81
C PRO A 141 20.40 30.20 -6.11
N THR A 142 20.09 29.61 -4.96
CA THR A 142 18.94 29.98 -4.13
C THR A 142 19.38 30.38 -2.73
N PRO A 143 18.82 31.45 -2.14
CA PRO A 143 19.10 31.84 -0.76
C PRO A 143 18.32 31.00 0.26
N ILE A 144 17.40 30.10 -0.21
CA ILE A 144 16.54 29.31 0.67
C ILE A 144 17.21 27.98 0.91
N GLU A 145 17.65 27.78 2.16
CA GLU A 145 18.25 26.52 2.60
C GLU A 145 17.27 25.35 2.47
N GLY A 146 17.78 24.21 2.02
CA GLY A 146 16.97 23.00 1.87
C GLY A 146 16.08 22.97 0.63
N THR A 147 16.22 23.92 -0.32
CA THR A 147 15.49 23.85 -1.60
C THR A 147 15.78 22.54 -2.31
N ILE A 148 14.72 21.82 -2.71
CA ILE A 148 14.78 20.55 -3.42
C ILE A 148 14.63 20.83 -4.92
N PHE A 149 15.61 20.42 -5.71
CA PHE A 149 15.58 20.48 -7.15
C PHE A 149 15.23 19.11 -7.71
N LEU A 150 14.27 19.05 -8.64
CA LEU A 150 13.78 17.82 -9.22
C LEU A 150 13.81 17.90 -10.75
N THR A 151 14.03 16.76 -11.40
CA THR A 151 14.05 16.61 -12.87
C THR A 151 13.24 15.40 -13.31
N LEU A 152 12.65 15.49 -14.51
CA LEU A 152 11.99 14.37 -15.17
C LEU A 152 12.50 14.28 -16.62
N ASP A 153 12.95 13.09 -17.03
CA ASP A 153 13.28 12.77 -18.43
C ASP A 153 11.99 12.55 -19.22
N LEU A 154 11.74 13.42 -20.18
CA LEU A 154 10.52 13.39 -21.00
C LEU A 154 10.62 12.42 -22.18
N SER A 155 11.82 11.95 -22.55
CA SER A 155 12.03 11.04 -23.67
C SER A 155 11.44 9.65 -23.44
N GLN A 156 11.34 9.23 -22.19
CA GLN A 156 10.81 7.94 -21.77
C GLN A 156 9.48 8.06 -21.00
N TRP A 157 9.03 9.29 -20.73
CA TRP A 157 7.81 9.49 -19.97
C TRP A 157 6.56 9.23 -20.81
N CYS A 158 5.69 8.34 -20.38
CA CYS A 158 4.38 8.07 -20.98
C CYS A 158 3.29 8.19 -19.94
N GLU A 159 2.19 8.86 -20.27
CA GLU A 159 1.01 8.85 -19.41
C GLU A 159 0.42 7.46 -19.35
N GLY A 160 0.34 6.88 -18.15
CA GLY A 160 -0.21 5.52 -17.95
C GLY A 160 0.77 4.38 -18.22
N ALA A 161 1.97 4.66 -18.75
CA ALA A 161 3.06 3.70 -18.71
C ALA A 161 3.85 3.94 -17.42
N VAL A 162 3.72 2.95 -16.56
CA VAL A 162 4.48 2.81 -15.32
C VAL A 162 3.93 3.64 -14.16
N CYS A 163 3.31 2.95 -13.25
CA CYS A 163 3.68 3.06 -11.85
C CYS A 163 5.21 2.88 -11.72
N ASN A 164 5.99 3.87 -12.11
CA ASN A 164 7.28 4.13 -11.53
C ASN A 164 7.01 4.91 -10.24
N GLU A 165 6.18 4.32 -9.38
CA GLU A 165 6.24 4.63 -7.97
C GLU A 165 7.62 4.21 -7.55
N ASN A 166 8.50 5.21 -7.52
CA ASN A 166 9.81 5.05 -6.97
C ASN A 166 9.62 4.68 -5.50
N LEU A 167 9.75 3.40 -5.19
CA LEU A 167 9.55 2.86 -3.84
C LEU A 167 10.69 3.26 -2.87
N PHE A 168 11.48 4.27 -3.18
CA PHE A 168 12.58 4.72 -2.33
C PHE A 168 12.12 5.13 -0.93
N HIS A 169 10.92 5.66 -0.79
CA HIS A 169 10.36 5.93 0.53
C HIS A 169 10.31 4.68 1.42
N LEU A 170 10.07 3.49 0.85
CA LEU A 170 10.07 2.24 1.62
C LEU A 170 11.47 1.88 2.14
N PHE A 171 12.54 2.27 1.43
CA PHE A 171 13.91 2.10 1.93
C PHE A 171 14.22 3.07 3.06
N ASP A 172 13.68 4.30 3.01
CA ASP A 172 13.82 5.27 4.10
C ASP A 172 13.02 4.81 5.32
N ASP A 173 11.79 4.35 5.13
CA ASP A 173 10.95 3.76 6.18
C ASP A 173 11.64 2.52 6.79
N ASN A 174 12.25 1.67 5.96
CA ASN A 174 13.01 0.51 6.44
C ASN A 174 14.24 0.92 7.25
N ARG A 175 14.97 1.95 6.84
CA ARG A 175 16.10 2.47 7.63
C ARG A 175 15.64 2.99 9.00
N ALA A 176 14.56 3.75 9.03
CA ALA A 176 13.98 4.26 10.28
C ALA A 176 13.50 3.11 11.18
N TRP A 177 12.80 2.14 10.62
CA TRP A 177 12.37 0.93 11.33
C TRP A 177 13.56 0.14 11.90
N SER A 178 14.63 -0.06 11.10
CA SER A 178 15.83 -0.75 11.53
C SER A 178 16.51 -0.05 12.71
N GLN A 179 16.60 1.28 12.68
CA GLN A 179 17.14 2.07 13.78
C GLN A 179 16.27 1.96 15.04
N GLN A 180 14.95 1.98 14.89
CA GLN A 180 14.02 1.80 16.01
C GLN A 180 14.17 0.41 16.65
N MET A 181 14.28 -0.65 15.84
CA MET A 181 14.49 -2.00 16.35
C MET A 181 15.81 -2.15 17.10
N GLN A 182 16.88 -1.51 16.65
CA GLN A 182 18.17 -1.47 17.35
C GLN A 182 18.10 -0.69 18.67
N GLN A 183 17.24 0.29 18.80
CA GLN A 183 17.00 1.00 20.07
C GLN A 183 16.26 0.13 21.09
N ILE A 184 15.36 -0.75 20.62
CA ILE A 184 14.63 -1.71 21.47
C ILE A 184 15.55 -2.84 21.95
N ASP A 185 16.31 -3.44 21.02
CA ASP A 185 17.33 -4.47 21.30
C ASP A 185 18.53 -4.27 20.37
N GLY A 186 19.63 -3.71 20.89
CA GLY A 186 20.86 -3.47 20.12
C GLY A 186 21.52 -4.72 19.53
N GLY A 187 21.15 -5.91 20.04
CA GLY A 187 21.64 -7.20 19.55
C GLY A 187 20.70 -7.94 18.60
N LEU A 188 19.49 -7.40 18.32
CA LEU A 188 18.43 -8.10 17.61
C LEU A 188 18.89 -8.67 16.26
N PHE A 189 19.41 -7.83 15.38
CA PHE A 189 19.82 -8.28 14.03
C PHE A 189 21.01 -9.26 14.07
N GLY A 190 21.91 -9.11 15.05
CA GLY A 190 22.99 -10.07 15.26
C GLY A 190 22.46 -11.46 15.65
N LYS A 191 21.46 -11.52 16.53
CA LYS A 191 20.79 -12.78 16.91
C LYS A 191 20.04 -13.39 15.73
N LEU A 192 19.26 -12.56 14.99
CA LEU A 192 18.50 -13.01 13.82
C LEU A 192 19.39 -13.56 12.69
N ALA A 193 20.56 -12.98 12.50
CA ALA A 193 21.52 -13.45 11.49
C ALA A 193 22.16 -14.81 11.82
N GLN A 194 22.18 -15.19 13.10
CA GLN A 194 22.84 -16.43 13.56
C GLN A 194 21.87 -17.62 13.64
N LEU A 195 20.61 -17.38 14.04
CA LEU A 195 19.70 -18.47 14.35
C LEU A 195 18.24 -18.10 13.97
N GLN A 196 17.56 -19.03 13.29
CA GLN A 196 16.13 -19.05 13.10
C GLN A 196 15.53 -20.10 14.04
N ASN A 197 14.84 -19.68 15.10
CA ASN A 197 14.27 -20.58 16.10
C ASN A 197 12.86 -20.11 16.53
N PRO A 198 11.90 -20.05 15.61
CA PRO A 198 10.54 -19.66 15.94
C PRO A 198 9.84 -20.75 16.75
N GLU A 199 9.05 -20.36 17.73
CA GLU A 199 8.18 -21.30 18.45
C GLU A 199 6.85 -21.52 17.73
N TYR A 200 6.49 -20.65 16.79
CA TYR A 200 5.16 -20.56 16.17
C TYR A 200 5.23 -20.69 14.66
N LEU A 201 4.29 -21.43 14.08
CA LEU A 201 3.91 -21.34 12.68
C LEU A 201 2.54 -20.66 12.58
N TRP A 202 2.47 -19.53 11.87
CA TRP A 202 1.21 -18.87 11.52
C TRP A 202 0.79 -19.25 10.11
N ILE A 203 -0.42 -19.80 9.94
CA ILE A 203 -1.06 -20.04 8.65
C ILE A 203 -2.27 -19.11 8.56
N GLY A 204 -2.19 -18.04 7.76
CA GLY A 204 -3.20 -16.99 7.73
C GLY A 204 -3.60 -16.52 6.34
N CYS A 205 -4.55 -15.58 6.30
CA CYS A 205 -4.97 -14.95 5.06
C CYS A 205 -3.91 -13.98 4.53
N SER A 206 -3.83 -13.85 3.19
CA SER A 206 -3.01 -12.85 2.51
C SER A 206 -3.54 -11.41 2.65
N ASP A 207 -4.68 -11.22 3.30
CA ASP A 207 -5.27 -9.89 3.54
C ASP A 207 -4.28 -8.95 4.23
N SER A 208 -4.01 -7.80 3.63
CA SER A 208 -3.02 -6.84 4.12
C SER A 208 -3.33 -6.25 5.50
N ARG A 209 -4.59 -6.37 5.94
CA ARG A 209 -5.07 -5.89 7.25
C ARG A 209 -4.77 -6.87 8.38
N VAL A 210 -4.15 -8.04 8.08
CA VAL A 210 -3.87 -9.11 9.05
C VAL A 210 -2.37 -9.38 9.13
N PRO A 211 -1.55 -8.47 9.70
CA PRO A 211 -0.11 -8.65 9.83
C PRO A 211 0.23 -9.54 11.03
N ALA A 212 0.66 -10.78 10.78
CA ALA A 212 0.83 -11.82 11.78
C ALA A 212 1.58 -11.39 13.05
N ASN A 213 2.84 -10.95 12.91
CA ASN A 213 3.67 -10.57 14.06
C ASN A 213 3.08 -9.42 14.88
N GLN A 214 2.52 -8.41 14.19
CA GLN A 214 1.99 -7.21 14.87
C GLN A 214 0.76 -7.52 15.70
N ILE A 215 -0.12 -8.40 15.21
CA ILE A 215 -1.37 -8.77 15.88
C ILE A 215 -1.10 -9.49 17.21
N VAL A 216 -0.06 -10.33 17.25
CA VAL A 216 0.29 -11.10 18.46
C VAL A 216 1.43 -10.47 19.28
N GLY A 217 1.92 -9.28 18.87
CA GLY A 217 2.97 -8.56 19.60
C GLY A 217 4.33 -9.24 19.61
N LEU A 218 4.61 -10.11 18.62
CA LEU A 218 5.87 -10.84 18.50
C LEU A 218 6.88 -10.12 17.58
N LEU A 219 8.15 -10.25 17.92
CA LEU A 219 9.25 -9.64 17.17
C LEU A 219 9.59 -10.45 15.89
N PRO A 220 10.35 -9.86 14.96
CA PRO A 220 10.92 -10.60 13.84
C PRO A 220 11.71 -11.81 14.32
N GLY A 221 11.53 -12.96 13.66
CA GLY A 221 12.19 -14.22 13.99
C GLY A 221 11.43 -15.15 14.93
N GLU A 222 10.39 -14.65 15.63
CA GLU A 222 9.63 -15.45 16.60
C GLU A 222 8.48 -16.24 15.96
N VAL A 223 8.03 -15.83 14.75
CA VAL A 223 6.94 -16.48 14.02
C VAL A 223 7.39 -16.87 12.62
N PHE A 224 7.23 -18.13 12.26
CA PHE A 224 7.32 -18.60 10.88
C PHE A 224 5.95 -18.44 10.21
N VAL A 225 5.88 -17.81 9.03
CA VAL A 225 4.60 -17.35 8.47
C VAL A 225 4.33 -17.94 7.10
N HIS A 226 3.16 -18.56 6.93
CA HIS A 226 2.56 -18.91 5.64
C HIS A 226 1.27 -18.12 5.44
N ARG A 227 1.03 -17.62 4.22
CA ARG A 227 -0.18 -16.86 3.90
C ARG A 227 -0.68 -17.20 2.50
N ASN A 228 -2.00 -17.38 2.39
CA ASN A 228 -2.69 -17.56 1.10
C ASN A 228 -4.09 -16.92 1.16
N ILE A 229 -4.82 -16.90 0.04
CA ILE A 229 -6.20 -16.39 0.04
C ILE A 229 -7.06 -17.29 0.93
N ALA A 230 -7.73 -16.69 1.94
CA ALA A 230 -8.64 -17.35 2.88
C ALA A 230 -8.01 -18.43 3.78
N ASN A 231 -6.71 -18.33 4.11
CA ASN A 231 -6.01 -19.24 5.04
C ASN A 231 -6.29 -20.74 4.80
N VAL A 232 -6.42 -21.14 3.55
CA VAL A 232 -6.78 -22.50 3.13
C VAL A 232 -5.58 -23.46 3.27
N VAL A 233 -5.81 -24.64 3.79
CA VAL A 233 -4.85 -25.75 3.84
C VAL A 233 -5.47 -26.97 3.16
N VAL A 234 -4.89 -27.40 2.04
CA VAL A 234 -5.35 -28.57 1.31
C VAL A 234 -4.22 -29.57 1.10
N HIS A 235 -4.58 -30.84 1.08
CA HIS A 235 -3.61 -31.94 1.04
C HIS A 235 -2.83 -32.07 -0.29
N THR A 236 -3.16 -31.24 -1.29
CA THR A 236 -2.48 -31.17 -2.60
C THR A 236 -1.70 -29.88 -2.81
N ASP A 237 -1.78 -28.93 -1.88
CA ASP A 237 -0.98 -27.70 -1.93
C ASP A 237 0.44 -27.95 -1.36
N LEU A 238 1.34 -28.39 -2.25
CA LEU A 238 2.73 -28.64 -1.86
C LEU A 238 3.43 -27.43 -1.26
N ASN A 239 3.01 -26.20 -1.59
CA ASN A 239 3.60 -24.99 -1.02
C ASN A 239 3.28 -24.87 0.48
N CYS A 240 2.00 -24.99 0.86
CA CYS A 240 1.61 -25.00 2.27
C CYS A 240 2.21 -26.20 3.03
N LEU A 241 2.13 -27.40 2.44
CA LEU A 241 2.66 -28.62 3.06
C LEU A 241 4.18 -28.57 3.29
N ALA A 242 4.94 -28.01 2.35
CA ALA A 242 6.39 -27.81 2.52
C ALA A 242 6.72 -26.85 3.67
N VAL A 243 5.92 -25.80 3.85
CA VAL A 243 6.07 -24.85 4.97
C VAL A 243 5.76 -25.57 6.30
N ILE A 244 4.67 -26.36 6.37
CA ILE A 244 4.33 -27.15 7.55
C ILE A 244 5.46 -28.13 7.87
N GLN A 245 5.96 -28.87 6.88
CA GLN A 245 7.04 -29.83 7.09
C GLN A 245 8.32 -29.13 7.60
N TYR A 246 8.73 -28.03 6.97
CA TYR A 246 9.91 -27.31 7.40
C TYR A 246 9.77 -26.79 8.84
N ALA A 247 8.61 -26.22 9.18
CA ALA A 247 8.32 -25.73 10.52
C ALA A 247 8.37 -26.85 11.57
N VAL A 248 7.75 -28.00 11.29
CA VAL A 248 7.62 -29.12 12.25
C VAL A 248 8.90 -29.95 12.33
N ASP A 249 9.50 -30.28 11.18
CA ASP A 249 10.61 -31.24 11.14
C ASP A 249 11.99 -30.56 11.28
N VAL A 250 12.15 -29.34 10.76
CA VAL A 250 13.44 -28.62 10.78
C VAL A 250 13.47 -27.62 11.93
N LEU A 251 12.50 -26.69 11.98
CA LEU A 251 12.48 -25.62 12.98
C LEU A 251 11.93 -26.09 14.35
N LYS A 252 11.26 -27.23 14.40
CA LYS A 252 10.69 -27.81 15.64
C LYS A 252 9.75 -26.86 16.37
N VAL A 253 8.92 -26.15 15.62
CA VAL A 253 7.88 -25.29 16.22
C VAL A 253 7.00 -26.06 17.19
N LYS A 254 6.52 -25.40 18.23
CA LYS A 254 5.66 -25.99 19.25
C LYS A 254 4.18 -25.76 18.96
N HIS A 255 3.88 -24.73 18.18
CA HIS A 255 2.51 -24.30 17.91
C HIS A 255 2.30 -24.02 16.42
N ILE A 256 1.23 -24.54 15.85
CA ILE A 256 0.71 -24.17 14.54
C ILE A 256 -0.61 -23.42 14.75
N MET A 257 -0.69 -22.18 14.33
CA MET A 257 -1.88 -21.36 14.45
C MET A 257 -2.51 -21.17 13.09
N VAL A 258 -3.69 -21.75 12.87
CA VAL A 258 -4.52 -21.45 11.69
C VAL A 258 -5.40 -20.28 12.03
N VAL A 259 -5.17 -19.14 11.38
CA VAL A 259 -5.81 -17.88 11.72
C VAL A 259 -6.59 -17.31 10.54
N GLY A 260 -7.93 -17.39 10.67
CA GLY A 260 -8.85 -16.67 9.79
C GLY A 260 -9.14 -15.26 10.30
N HIS A 261 -9.97 -14.54 9.55
CA HIS A 261 -10.43 -13.23 10.00
C HIS A 261 -11.84 -12.94 9.50
N TYR A 262 -12.61 -12.23 10.27
CA TYR A 262 -13.91 -11.72 9.82
C TYR A 262 -13.72 -10.70 8.68
N GLY A 263 -14.70 -10.60 7.81
CA GLY A 263 -14.61 -9.71 6.65
C GLY A 263 -13.63 -10.15 5.56
N CYS A 264 -13.29 -11.45 5.49
CA CYS A 264 -12.41 -12.01 4.47
C CYS A 264 -13.03 -11.95 3.07
N GLY A 265 -12.37 -11.24 2.14
CA GLY A 265 -12.85 -11.10 0.76
C GLY A 265 -12.93 -12.43 0.01
N GLY A 266 -11.98 -13.34 0.23
CA GLY A 266 -11.99 -14.67 -0.39
C GLY A 266 -13.16 -15.54 0.11
N VAL A 267 -13.42 -15.54 1.42
CA VAL A 267 -14.58 -16.27 1.98
C VAL A 267 -15.89 -15.68 1.48
N LYS A 268 -15.98 -14.33 1.36
CA LYS A 268 -17.15 -13.68 0.79
C LYS A 268 -17.39 -14.08 -0.66
N ALA A 269 -16.37 -14.01 -1.50
CA ALA A 269 -16.47 -14.41 -2.91
C ALA A 269 -16.88 -15.89 -3.06
N ALA A 270 -16.40 -16.78 -2.18
CA ALA A 270 -16.82 -18.18 -2.17
C ALA A 270 -18.30 -18.35 -1.80
N LEU A 271 -18.77 -17.62 -0.79
CA LEU A 271 -20.17 -17.66 -0.32
C LEU A 271 -21.13 -17.12 -1.37
N ASP A 272 -20.80 -15.96 -1.96
CA ASP A 272 -21.65 -15.28 -2.96
C ASP A 272 -21.49 -15.90 -4.37
N ARG A 273 -20.56 -16.83 -4.55
CA ARG A 273 -20.19 -17.47 -5.83
C ARG A 273 -19.79 -16.48 -6.89
N ASP A 274 -19.07 -15.43 -6.47
CA ASP A 274 -18.54 -14.41 -7.37
C ASP A 274 -17.53 -15.02 -8.35
N ARG A 275 -17.53 -14.50 -9.60
CA ARG A 275 -16.55 -14.88 -10.62
C ARG A 275 -15.42 -13.87 -10.62
N VAL A 276 -14.30 -14.22 -9.99
CA VAL A 276 -13.11 -13.36 -9.81
C VAL A 276 -11.98 -13.75 -10.79
N GLY A 277 -12.06 -14.93 -11.39
CA GLY A 277 -11.09 -15.44 -12.34
C GLY A 277 -10.33 -16.67 -11.82
N LEU A 278 -8.99 -16.72 -11.98
CA LEU A 278 -8.19 -17.89 -11.61
C LEU A 278 -8.37 -18.29 -10.14
N VAL A 279 -8.58 -17.33 -9.25
CA VAL A 279 -8.77 -17.59 -7.82
C VAL A 279 -10.03 -18.39 -7.53
N ASP A 280 -11.01 -18.44 -8.44
CA ASP A 280 -12.22 -19.24 -8.28
C ASP A 280 -11.90 -20.74 -8.06
N LEU A 281 -10.85 -21.25 -8.71
CA LEU A 281 -10.39 -22.63 -8.54
C LEU A 281 -9.90 -22.88 -7.12
N TRP A 282 -9.21 -21.92 -6.53
CA TRP A 282 -8.75 -21.97 -5.15
C TRP A 282 -9.89 -21.86 -4.15
N LEU A 283 -10.84 -20.97 -4.41
CA LEU A 283 -12.01 -20.76 -3.54
C LEU A 283 -13.00 -21.91 -3.54
N ARG A 284 -12.86 -22.90 -4.46
CA ARG A 284 -13.62 -24.15 -4.38
C ARG A 284 -13.46 -24.85 -3.03
N HIS A 285 -12.27 -24.81 -2.45
CA HIS A 285 -12.03 -25.40 -1.13
C HIS A 285 -12.87 -24.73 -0.02
N VAL A 286 -13.11 -23.42 -0.10
CA VAL A 286 -14.00 -22.71 0.83
C VAL A 286 -15.48 -23.00 0.50
N GLN A 287 -15.84 -23.16 -0.78
CA GLN A 287 -17.17 -23.58 -1.18
C GLN A 287 -17.48 -25.01 -0.69
N ASP A 288 -16.50 -25.91 -0.68
CA ASP A 288 -16.65 -27.26 -0.14
C ASP A 288 -16.90 -27.23 1.38
N VAL A 289 -16.25 -26.32 2.11
CA VAL A 289 -16.56 -26.04 3.53
C VAL A 289 -18.00 -25.58 3.69
N HIS A 290 -18.46 -24.62 2.87
CA HIS A 290 -19.85 -24.17 2.91
C HIS A 290 -20.83 -25.32 2.66
N LEU A 291 -20.60 -26.13 1.62
CA LEU A 291 -21.47 -27.26 1.27
C LEU A 291 -21.51 -28.30 2.39
N ARG A 292 -20.40 -28.58 3.08
CA ARG A 292 -20.33 -29.50 4.23
C ARG A 292 -21.16 -29.02 5.41
N HIS A 293 -21.22 -27.69 5.59
CA HIS A 293 -21.88 -27.03 6.72
C HIS A 293 -23.07 -26.15 6.32
N VAL A 294 -23.76 -26.50 5.23
CA VAL A 294 -24.83 -25.69 4.65
C VAL A 294 -25.90 -25.30 5.68
N ASN A 295 -26.30 -26.23 6.55
CA ASN A 295 -27.31 -25.97 7.58
C ASN A 295 -26.85 -24.96 8.64
N LYS A 296 -25.53 -24.89 8.94
CA LYS A 296 -24.96 -23.97 9.90
C LYS A 296 -24.73 -22.56 9.32
N VAL A 297 -24.73 -22.43 8.00
CA VAL A 297 -24.56 -21.14 7.29
C VAL A 297 -25.87 -20.63 6.78
N ASP A 298 -26.59 -21.40 5.96
CA ASP A 298 -27.79 -20.92 5.25
C ASP A 298 -29.00 -20.77 6.18
N GLY A 299 -29.01 -21.43 7.33
CA GLY A 299 -30.00 -21.22 8.39
C GLY A 299 -29.88 -19.86 9.10
N LEU A 300 -28.76 -19.15 8.96
CA LEU A 300 -28.52 -17.86 9.62
C LEU A 300 -29.07 -16.69 8.78
N PRO A 301 -29.35 -15.54 9.45
CA PRO A 301 -29.54 -14.25 8.77
C PRO A 301 -28.35 -13.94 7.86
N ARG A 302 -28.62 -13.31 6.71
CA ARG A 302 -27.61 -13.07 5.65
C ARG A 302 -26.35 -12.37 6.17
N GLU A 303 -26.52 -11.46 7.12
CA GLU A 303 -25.47 -10.65 7.73
C GLU A 303 -24.46 -11.50 8.52
N LEU A 304 -24.91 -12.64 9.05
CA LEU A 304 -24.07 -13.52 9.90
C LEU A 304 -23.43 -14.70 9.12
N ARG A 305 -23.90 -14.98 7.91
CA ARG A 305 -23.43 -16.13 7.10
C ARG A 305 -21.94 -16.04 6.78
N HIS A 306 -21.48 -14.82 6.45
CA HIS A 306 -20.08 -14.58 6.09
C HIS A 306 -19.15 -14.84 7.27
N ASP A 307 -19.46 -14.30 8.43
CA ASP A 307 -18.64 -14.48 9.63
C ASP A 307 -18.64 -15.93 10.08
N ARG A 308 -19.81 -16.61 10.02
CA ARG A 308 -19.93 -18.04 10.30
C ARG A 308 -19.09 -18.89 9.35
N LEU A 309 -19.07 -18.59 8.07
CA LEU A 309 -18.25 -19.32 7.10
C LEU A 309 -16.75 -19.06 7.32
N CYS A 310 -16.35 -17.87 7.80
CA CYS A 310 -14.98 -17.63 8.22
C CYS A 310 -14.54 -18.53 9.38
N GLU A 311 -15.40 -18.70 10.39
CA GLU A 311 -15.16 -19.58 11.55
C GLU A 311 -15.07 -21.05 11.12
N LEU A 312 -16.05 -21.54 10.35
CA LEU A 312 -16.07 -22.89 9.83
C LEU A 312 -14.86 -23.20 8.95
N ASN A 313 -14.44 -22.24 8.13
CA ASN A 313 -13.23 -22.38 7.33
C ASN A 313 -12.00 -22.60 8.21
N VAL A 314 -11.83 -21.84 9.29
CA VAL A 314 -10.71 -22.07 10.23
C VAL A 314 -10.78 -23.48 10.82
N ILE A 315 -11.94 -23.91 11.32
CA ILE A 315 -12.12 -25.24 11.93
C ILE A 315 -11.74 -26.35 10.95
N GLU A 316 -12.19 -26.26 9.70
CA GLU A 316 -11.85 -27.24 8.66
C GLU A 316 -10.35 -27.24 8.34
N GLN A 317 -9.72 -26.06 8.26
CA GLN A 317 -8.29 -25.99 7.97
C GLN A 317 -7.44 -26.51 9.14
N VAL A 318 -7.85 -26.31 10.39
CA VAL A 318 -7.21 -26.98 11.56
C VAL A 318 -7.29 -28.51 11.44
N ALA A 319 -8.45 -29.04 11.08
CA ALA A 319 -8.62 -30.49 10.86
C ALA A 319 -7.72 -30.97 9.71
N ASN A 320 -7.61 -30.20 8.62
CA ASN A 320 -6.73 -30.51 7.49
C ASN A 320 -5.25 -30.53 7.91
N VAL A 321 -4.79 -29.53 8.68
CA VAL A 321 -3.42 -29.49 9.23
C VAL A 321 -3.17 -30.72 10.11
N ALA A 322 -4.07 -31.00 11.03
CA ALA A 322 -3.95 -32.11 11.97
C ALA A 322 -3.86 -33.48 11.26
N GLN A 323 -4.50 -33.62 10.12
CA GLN A 323 -4.51 -34.85 9.32
C GLN A 323 -3.31 -34.99 8.38
N THR A 324 -2.44 -33.97 8.28
CA THR A 324 -1.22 -34.08 7.48
C THR A 324 -0.30 -35.17 8.09
N ILE A 325 0.38 -35.90 7.22
CA ILE A 325 1.34 -36.95 7.66
C ILE A 325 2.43 -36.36 8.56
N VAL A 326 2.86 -35.14 8.29
CA VAL A 326 3.87 -34.41 9.05
C VAL A 326 3.47 -34.22 10.51
N VAL A 327 2.23 -33.76 10.73
CA VAL A 327 1.71 -33.52 12.09
C VAL A 327 1.44 -34.84 12.80
N GLN A 328 0.86 -35.81 12.09
CA GLN A 328 0.62 -37.17 12.64
C GLN A 328 1.91 -37.85 13.09
N ASP A 329 2.96 -37.83 12.26
CA ASP A 329 4.27 -38.38 12.58
C ASP A 329 4.94 -37.62 13.75
N ALA A 330 4.76 -36.29 13.82
CA ALA A 330 5.25 -35.48 14.93
C ALA A 330 4.65 -35.93 16.27
N TRP A 331 3.34 -36.14 16.31
CA TRP A 331 2.65 -36.63 17.50
C TRP A 331 3.04 -38.08 17.84
N GLN A 332 3.17 -38.99 16.85
CA GLN A 332 3.60 -40.36 17.07
C GLN A 332 5.00 -40.47 17.68
N ARG A 333 5.93 -39.58 17.28
CA ARG A 333 7.29 -39.52 17.86
C ARG A 333 7.36 -38.76 19.19
N GLY A 334 6.23 -38.34 19.74
CA GLY A 334 6.13 -37.64 21.01
C GLY A 334 6.62 -36.18 20.96
N GLN A 335 6.65 -35.54 19.77
CA GLN A 335 7.02 -34.14 19.65
C GLN A 335 5.93 -33.25 20.26
N CYS A 336 6.33 -32.28 21.12
CA CYS A 336 5.41 -31.32 21.66
C CYS A 336 4.97 -30.38 20.53
N LEU A 337 3.75 -30.58 20.02
CA LEU A 337 3.17 -29.80 18.93
C LEU A 337 1.66 -29.68 19.14
N THR A 338 1.16 -28.44 19.13
CA THR A 338 -0.27 -28.13 19.23
C THR A 338 -0.73 -27.33 18.02
N VAL A 339 -1.85 -27.72 17.42
CA VAL A 339 -2.52 -27.01 16.33
C VAL A 339 -3.70 -26.23 16.90
N HIS A 340 -3.80 -24.95 16.61
CA HIS A 340 -4.80 -24.01 17.13
C HIS A 340 -5.67 -23.45 16.02
N GLY A 341 -6.95 -23.20 16.30
CA GLY A 341 -7.89 -22.51 15.40
C GLY A 341 -8.34 -21.18 15.97
N TRP A 342 -7.90 -20.07 15.36
CA TRP A 342 -8.20 -18.72 15.82
C TRP A 342 -8.87 -17.88 14.74
N ILE A 343 -9.67 -16.89 15.16
CA ILE A 343 -10.26 -15.91 14.26
C ILE A 343 -9.98 -14.48 14.74
N TYR A 344 -9.59 -13.63 13.81
CA TYR A 344 -9.23 -12.23 14.07
C TYR A 344 -10.35 -11.28 13.67
N GLY A 345 -10.72 -10.38 14.57
CA GLY A 345 -11.70 -9.35 14.34
C GLY A 345 -11.08 -8.08 13.77
N LEU A 346 -11.38 -7.74 12.51
CA LEU A 346 -10.92 -6.49 11.89
C LEU A 346 -11.52 -5.23 12.53
N LYS A 347 -12.67 -5.35 13.21
CA LYS A 347 -13.38 -4.22 13.82
C LYS A 347 -12.81 -3.81 15.18
N ASP A 348 -12.27 -4.78 15.92
CA ASP A 348 -11.82 -4.59 17.31
C ASP A 348 -10.34 -4.95 17.52
N GLY A 349 -9.68 -5.56 16.52
CA GLY A 349 -8.28 -5.96 16.60
C GLY A 349 -8.01 -7.14 17.54
N LEU A 350 -9.04 -7.93 17.89
CA LEU A 350 -8.90 -9.04 18.83
C LEU A 350 -8.88 -10.40 18.15
N ILE A 351 -8.03 -11.29 18.64
CA ILE A 351 -8.05 -12.72 18.31
C ILE A 351 -9.02 -13.45 19.26
N ARG A 352 -9.78 -14.39 18.72
CA ARG A 352 -10.66 -15.28 19.46
C ARG A 352 -10.27 -16.72 19.18
N ASP A 353 -10.16 -17.52 20.24
CA ASP A 353 -9.97 -18.97 20.14
C ASP A 353 -11.31 -19.63 19.81
N LEU A 354 -11.36 -20.45 18.74
CA LEU A 354 -12.52 -21.23 18.36
C LEU A 354 -12.66 -22.54 19.15
N GLY A 355 -11.83 -22.74 20.19
CA GLY A 355 -11.88 -23.90 21.04
C GLY A 355 -11.31 -25.20 20.42
N LEU A 356 -10.76 -25.11 19.21
CA LEU A 356 -10.16 -26.26 18.52
C LEU A 356 -8.64 -26.24 18.68
N ASN A 357 -8.16 -26.87 19.76
CA ASN A 357 -6.75 -27.00 20.10
C ASN A 357 -6.38 -28.50 20.14
N LEU A 358 -5.48 -28.93 19.23
CA LEU A 358 -5.17 -30.35 19.01
C LEU A 358 -3.70 -30.64 19.33
N SER A 359 -3.42 -31.56 20.26
CA SER A 359 -2.06 -31.94 20.65
C SER A 359 -1.75 -33.41 20.36
N ARG A 360 -2.71 -34.18 19.87
CA ARG A 360 -2.60 -35.60 19.48
C ARG A 360 -3.76 -36.01 18.56
N SER A 361 -3.59 -37.12 17.87
CA SER A 361 -4.55 -37.62 16.88
C SER A 361 -5.95 -37.89 17.46
N GLU A 362 -6.00 -38.41 18.68
CA GLU A 362 -7.23 -38.79 19.35
C GLU A 362 -8.12 -37.57 19.71
N ASP A 363 -7.52 -36.41 19.85
CA ASP A 363 -8.25 -35.18 20.19
C ASP A 363 -9.08 -34.66 18.99
N LEU A 364 -8.77 -35.05 17.76
CA LEU A 364 -9.36 -34.47 16.55
C LEU A 364 -10.88 -34.58 16.53
N LEU A 365 -11.42 -35.78 16.54
CA LEU A 365 -12.86 -35.95 16.38
C LEU A 365 -13.68 -35.32 17.52
N PRO A 366 -13.37 -35.57 18.83
CA PRO A 366 -14.16 -34.99 19.90
C PRO A 366 -14.07 -33.46 19.97
N ARG A 367 -12.89 -32.87 19.74
CA ARG A 367 -12.72 -31.42 19.79
C ARG A 367 -13.29 -30.71 18.56
N TYR A 368 -13.22 -31.35 17.40
CA TYR A 368 -13.87 -30.86 16.18
C TYR A 368 -15.39 -30.80 16.37
N ALA A 369 -16.02 -31.86 16.89
CA ALA A 369 -17.45 -31.86 17.17
C ALA A 369 -17.83 -30.76 18.18
N ALA A 370 -17.08 -30.62 19.28
CA ALA A 370 -17.32 -29.58 20.29
C ALA A 370 -17.17 -28.17 19.73
N ALA A 371 -16.18 -27.93 18.87
CA ALA A 371 -16.00 -26.61 18.22
C ALA A 371 -17.18 -26.27 17.30
N LEU A 372 -17.70 -27.24 16.56
CA LEU A 372 -18.90 -27.07 15.73
C LEU A 372 -20.17 -26.82 16.53
N GLU A 373 -20.33 -27.45 17.70
CA GLU A 373 -21.45 -27.24 18.62
C GLU A 373 -21.38 -25.83 19.27
N ALA A 374 -20.18 -25.40 19.65
CA ALA A 374 -19.98 -24.07 20.24
C ALA A 374 -20.35 -22.91 19.31
N LEU A 375 -20.37 -23.13 17.98
CA LEU A 375 -20.86 -22.15 17.02
C LEU A 375 -22.40 -22.02 16.98
N GLU A 376 -23.15 -22.91 17.63
CA GLU A 376 -24.62 -22.90 17.64
C GLU A 376 -25.20 -22.00 18.75
N CYS A 377 -24.37 -21.65 19.74
CA CYS A 377 -24.71 -20.75 20.84
C CYS A 377 -24.43 -19.28 20.50
#